data_f75b3b76ee8b946796250226a532e56b
#
_entry.id   f75b3b76ee8b946796250226a532e56b
#
_cell.length_a   1.000
_cell.length_b   1.000
_cell.length_c   1.000
_cell.angle_alpha   90.00
_cell.angle_beta   90.00
_cell.angle_gamma   90.00
#
_symmetry.space_group_name_H-M   'P 1'
#
loop_
_entity.id
_entity.type
_entity.pdbx_description
1 polymer ?
#
loop_
_entity_poly.entity_id
_entity_poly.type
_entity_poly.pdbx_seq_one_letter_code
_entity_poly.pdbx_strand_id
1 'polypeptide(L)'
;NAGHNPLLVYKAKEIRVEEENVKGTAIGFLEGYKYKLGKIVLNEGDVLLYYTDGITEAENANKELFGIERLKRVLLENSYKSAQSIKEEILKEVDNFREGYEQVDDITLLVVKI
;
A
#
# COMPACT_ATOMS: atom_id res chain seq x y z
N ASN A 1 -11.50 -14.17 3.95
CA ASN A 1 -11.40 -13.13 4.91
C ASN A 1 -12.37 -12.05 4.51
N ALA A 2 -13.00 -11.46 5.41
CA ALA A 2 -14.09 -10.52 5.18
C ALA A 2 -13.67 -9.29 4.36
N GLY A 3 -12.80 -9.46 3.40
CA GLY A 3 -12.40 -8.39 2.52
C GLY A 3 -11.38 -7.44 3.11
N HIS A 4 -10.72 -7.86 4.17
CA HIS A 4 -9.70 -7.01 4.75
C HIS A 4 -8.33 -7.38 4.27
N ASN A 5 -7.63 -6.42 3.72
CA ASN A 5 -6.20 -6.53 3.57
C ASN A 5 -5.57 -5.69 4.66
N PRO A 6 -4.41 -6.07 5.16
CA PRO A 6 -3.71 -5.19 6.09
C PRO A 6 -3.42 -3.86 5.41
N LEU A 7 -3.44 -2.83 6.21
CA LEU A 7 -3.03 -1.51 5.77
C LEU A 7 -1.53 -1.40 5.96
N LEU A 8 -0.81 -0.91 4.97
CA LEU A 8 0.60 -0.63 5.15
C LEU A 8 0.77 0.82 5.57
N VAL A 9 1.61 1.04 6.56
CA VAL A 9 1.89 2.37 7.06
C VAL A 9 3.38 2.61 7.04
N TYR A 10 3.80 3.60 6.27
CA TYR A 10 5.19 4.05 6.34
C TYR A 10 5.31 5.07 7.46
N LYS A 11 6.17 4.78 8.42
CA LYS A 11 6.41 5.67 9.57
C LYS A 11 7.66 6.48 9.30
N ALA A 12 7.47 7.76 8.99
CA ALA A 12 8.58 8.62 8.57
C ALA A 12 9.65 8.77 9.66
N LYS A 13 9.24 8.86 10.92
CA LYS A 13 10.20 9.03 12.00
C LYS A 13 11.06 7.81 12.23
N GLU A 14 10.53 6.65 11.90
CA GLU A 14 11.24 5.37 12.12
C GLU A 14 11.81 4.81 10.83
N ILE A 15 11.45 5.41 9.72
CA ILE A 15 11.89 5.00 8.38
C ILE A 15 11.64 3.50 8.17
N ARG A 16 10.39 3.10 8.41
CA ARG A 16 10.01 1.70 8.23
C ARG A 16 8.54 1.58 7.83
N VAL A 17 8.20 0.44 7.25
CA VAL A 17 6.84 0.12 6.85
C VAL A 17 6.29 -0.94 7.78
N GLU A 18 5.10 -0.72 8.31
CA GLU A 18 4.42 -1.64 9.21
C GLU A 18 3.12 -2.11 8.58
N GLU A 19 2.73 -3.34 8.90
CA GLU A 19 1.41 -3.84 8.54
C GLU A 19 0.47 -3.61 9.70
N GLU A 20 -0.69 -3.00 9.40
CA GLU A 20 -1.68 -2.71 10.42
C GLU A 20 -3.02 -3.31 10.01
N ASN A 21 -3.69 -3.94 10.96
CA ASN A 21 -5.02 -4.49 10.75
C ASN A 21 -6.06 -3.47 11.18
N VAL A 22 -6.66 -2.82 10.20
CA VAL A 22 -7.65 -1.79 10.47
C VAL A 22 -8.89 -2.08 9.66
N LYS A 23 -10.05 -1.84 10.26
CA LYS A 23 -11.30 -1.97 9.52
C LYS A 23 -11.39 -0.87 8.48
N GLY A 24 -11.90 -1.22 7.30
CA GLY A 24 -11.98 -0.28 6.20
C GLY A 24 -12.68 1.02 6.53
N THR A 25 -13.71 0.96 7.37
CA THR A 25 -14.44 2.17 7.75
C THR A 25 -13.59 3.19 8.49
N ALA A 26 -12.51 2.75 9.12
CA ALA A 26 -11.64 3.67 9.86
C ALA A 26 -10.89 4.62 8.95
N ILE A 27 -10.71 4.25 7.69
CA ILE A 27 -9.96 5.09 6.75
C ILE A 27 -10.66 6.43 6.52
N GLY A 28 -11.99 6.44 6.59
CA GLY A 28 -12.75 7.67 6.38
C GLY A 28 -12.51 8.73 7.43
N PHE A 29 -11.95 8.36 8.58
CA PHE A 29 -11.70 9.33 9.64
C PHE A 29 -10.41 10.13 9.46
N LEU A 30 -9.64 9.81 8.44
CA LEU A 30 -8.40 10.55 8.19
C LEU A 30 -8.66 11.95 7.68
N GLU A 31 -9.87 12.18 7.22
CA GLU A 31 -10.20 13.45 6.62
C GLU A 31 -10.22 14.54 7.67
N GLY A 32 -9.13 15.26 7.73
CA GLY A 32 -9.17 16.59 8.29
C GLY A 32 -8.64 16.83 9.66
N TYR A 33 -8.49 15.87 10.54
CA TYR A 33 -8.18 16.27 11.91
C TYR A 33 -7.08 15.52 12.58
N LYS A 34 -7.44 14.49 13.30
CA LYS A 34 -6.48 13.77 14.07
C LYS A 34 -5.94 12.69 13.20
N TYR A 35 -4.68 12.67 13.09
CA TYR A 35 -4.03 11.67 12.31
C TYR A 35 -3.94 10.39 13.11
N LYS A 36 -5.12 9.81 13.33
CA LYS A 36 -5.27 8.54 14.01
C LYS A 36 -6.13 7.61 13.19
N LEU A 37 -5.73 6.36 13.14
CA LEU A 37 -6.50 5.33 12.49
C LEU A 37 -6.61 4.19 13.49
N GLY A 38 -7.78 4.08 14.15
CA GLY A 38 -7.91 3.19 15.28
C GLY A 38 -6.95 3.63 16.38
N LYS A 39 -5.97 2.80 16.71
CA LYS A 39 -4.95 3.14 17.70
C LYS A 39 -3.65 3.62 17.08
N ILE A 40 -3.60 3.77 15.77
CA ILE A 40 -2.39 4.21 15.07
C ILE A 40 -2.31 5.71 15.11
N VAL A 41 -1.18 6.24 15.56
CA VAL A 41 -0.93 7.68 15.55
C VAL A 41 -0.09 7.99 14.33
N LEU A 42 -0.56 8.94 13.53
CA LEU A 42 0.09 9.32 12.28
C LEU A 42 0.76 10.67 12.43
N ASN A 43 1.95 10.78 11.86
CA ASN A 43 2.72 12.01 11.89
C ASN A 43 2.96 12.51 10.48
N GLU A 44 3.29 13.78 10.37
CA GLU A 44 3.60 14.36 9.07
C GLU A 44 4.69 13.57 8.38
N GLY A 45 4.47 13.27 7.11
CA GLY A 45 5.39 12.45 6.33
C GLY A 45 5.05 10.98 6.30
N ASP A 46 4.16 10.52 7.19
CA ASP A 46 3.72 9.13 7.15
C ASP A 46 2.86 8.90 5.91
N VAL A 47 2.85 7.65 5.43
CA VAL A 47 2.09 7.27 4.26
C VAL A 47 1.24 6.06 4.58
N LEU A 48 -0.04 6.14 4.23
CA LEU A 48 -0.95 5.01 4.35
C LEU A 48 -1.15 4.40 2.98
N LEU A 49 -1.11 3.09 2.92
CA LEU A 49 -1.32 2.37 1.68
C LEU A 49 -2.36 1.28 1.90
N TYR A 50 -3.50 1.45 1.25
CA TYR A 50 -4.55 0.44 1.22
C TYR A 50 -4.51 -0.24 -0.15
N TYR A 51 -4.56 -1.56 -0.18
CA TYR A 51 -4.45 -2.30 -1.43
C TYR A 51 -5.30 -3.55 -1.38
N THR A 52 -5.57 -4.10 -2.56
CA THR A 52 -6.32 -5.35 -2.67
C THR A 52 -5.41 -6.46 -3.16
N ASP A 53 -5.91 -7.69 -3.08
CA ASP A 53 -5.15 -8.89 -3.43
C ASP A 53 -4.64 -8.89 -4.87
N GLY A 54 -5.27 -8.10 -5.73
CA GLY A 54 -4.81 -7.99 -7.11
C GLY A 54 -3.35 -7.55 -7.23
N ILE A 55 -2.86 -6.83 -6.23
CA ILE A 55 -1.46 -6.41 -6.22
C ILE A 55 -0.55 -7.51 -5.69
N THR A 56 -0.83 -8.01 -4.50
CA THR A 56 0.07 -8.99 -3.87
C THR A 56 0.03 -10.34 -4.56
N GLU A 57 -1.07 -10.66 -5.23
CA GLU A 57 -1.22 -11.93 -5.92
C GLU A 57 -0.91 -11.85 -7.41
N ALA A 58 -0.42 -10.70 -7.89
CA ALA A 58 0.02 -10.59 -9.28
C ALA A 58 1.15 -11.59 -9.53
N GLU A 59 1.07 -12.31 -10.65
CA GLU A 59 2.01 -13.38 -10.98
C GLU A 59 2.91 -13.01 -12.15
N ASN A 60 4.13 -13.53 -12.11
CA ASN A 60 5.02 -13.43 -13.25
C ASN A 60 5.02 -14.75 -14.03
N ALA A 61 5.89 -14.84 -15.02
CA ALA A 61 5.97 -16.03 -15.89
C ALA A 61 6.35 -17.30 -15.12
N ASN A 62 7.04 -17.16 -14.02
CA ASN A 62 7.45 -18.28 -13.17
C ASN A 62 6.41 -18.62 -12.11
N LYS A 63 5.24 -18.01 -12.19
CA LYS A 63 4.16 -18.18 -11.22
C LYS A 63 4.51 -17.73 -9.81
N GLU A 64 5.48 -16.84 -9.69
CA GLU A 64 5.79 -16.23 -8.44
C GLU A 64 4.83 -15.07 -8.19
N LEU A 65 4.45 -14.86 -6.94
CA LEU A 65 3.56 -13.76 -6.58
C LEU A 65 4.37 -12.50 -6.28
N PHE A 66 3.80 -11.34 -6.59
CA PHE A 66 4.44 -10.07 -6.27
C PHE A 66 4.73 -10.00 -4.77
N GLY A 67 3.72 -10.24 -3.95
CA GLY A 67 3.87 -10.41 -2.52
C GLY A 67 3.97 -9.13 -1.74
N ILE A 68 3.77 -9.28 -0.42
CA ILE A 68 3.74 -8.13 0.49
C ILE A 68 5.15 -7.52 0.67
N GLU A 69 6.19 -8.34 0.63
CA GLU A 69 7.53 -7.82 0.85
C GLU A 69 8.00 -6.89 -0.26
N ARG A 70 7.65 -7.23 -1.51
CA ARG A 70 7.96 -6.34 -2.62
C ARG A 70 7.18 -5.02 -2.51
N LEU A 71 5.93 -5.13 -2.11
CA LEU A 71 5.09 -3.94 -1.94
C LEU A 71 5.66 -3.02 -0.85
N LYS A 72 6.07 -3.59 0.27
CA LYS A 72 6.69 -2.82 1.34
C LYS A 72 7.96 -2.11 0.87
N ARG A 73 8.77 -2.82 0.08
CA ARG A 73 10.00 -2.25 -0.44
C ARG A 73 9.74 -1.06 -1.35
N VAL A 74 8.77 -1.20 -2.25
CA VAL A 74 8.45 -0.11 -3.17
C VAL A 74 7.94 1.10 -2.40
N LEU A 75 7.10 0.88 -1.41
CA LEU A 75 6.60 1.96 -0.59
C LEU A 75 7.74 2.66 0.16
N LEU A 76 8.62 1.88 0.78
CA LEU A 76 9.75 2.45 1.52
C LEU A 76 10.65 3.28 0.61
N GLU A 77 10.97 2.76 -0.57
CA GLU A 77 11.89 3.42 -1.49
C GLU A 77 11.30 4.70 -2.09
N ASN A 78 9.98 4.80 -2.13
CA ASN A 78 9.32 5.94 -2.77
C ASN A 78 8.55 6.82 -1.78
N SER A 79 8.71 6.59 -0.50
CA SER A 79 7.91 7.26 0.54
C SER A 79 8.04 8.78 0.55
N TYR A 80 9.15 9.31 0.06
CA TYR A 80 9.38 10.76 0.03
C TYR A 80 8.61 11.46 -1.09
N LYS A 81 8.03 10.70 -2.01
CA LYS A 81 7.33 11.26 -3.16
C LYS A 81 5.90 11.62 -2.80
N SER A 82 5.21 12.28 -3.72
CA SER A 82 3.80 12.59 -3.53
C SER A 82 2.98 11.30 -3.55
N ALA A 83 1.75 11.38 -3.02
CA ALA A 83 0.86 10.22 -3.03
C ALA A 83 0.64 9.70 -4.45
N GLN A 84 0.45 10.60 -5.41
CA GLN A 84 0.25 10.21 -6.79
C GLN A 84 1.48 9.50 -7.36
N SER A 85 2.66 10.00 -7.09
CA SER A 85 3.89 9.37 -7.57
C SER A 85 4.13 8.01 -6.94
N ILE A 86 3.84 7.88 -5.64
CA ILE A 86 3.94 6.58 -4.96
C ILE A 86 3.03 5.57 -5.64
N LYS A 87 1.78 5.98 -5.90
CA LYS A 87 0.82 5.11 -6.57
C LYS A 87 1.34 4.66 -7.93
N GLU A 88 1.85 5.61 -8.71
CA GLU A 88 2.36 5.30 -10.04
C GLU A 88 3.54 4.35 -10.01
N GLU A 89 4.44 4.53 -9.03
CA GLU A 89 5.59 3.64 -8.91
C GLU A 89 5.18 2.22 -8.53
N ILE A 90 4.19 2.10 -7.64
CA ILE A 90 3.71 0.78 -7.26
C ILE A 90 3.09 0.06 -8.46
N LEU A 91 2.23 0.77 -9.20
CA LEU A 91 1.58 0.17 -10.36
C LEU A 91 2.60 -0.20 -11.43
N LYS A 92 3.63 0.61 -11.60
CA LYS A 92 4.69 0.34 -12.55
C LYS A 92 5.47 -0.91 -12.17
N GLU A 93 5.80 -1.06 -10.87
CA GLU A 93 6.53 -2.22 -10.40
C GLU A 93 5.72 -3.51 -10.56
N VAL A 94 4.43 -3.44 -10.27
CA VAL A 94 3.55 -4.60 -10.46
C VAL A 94 3.49 -4.98 -11.94
N ASP A 95 3.36 -3.97 -12.80
CA ASP A 95 3.27 -4.20 -14.23
C ASP A 95 4.55 -4.82 -14.79
N ASN A 96 5.69 -4.30 -14.36
CA ASN A 96 6.99 -4.86 -14.75
C ASN A 96 7.15 -6.28 -14.24
N PHE A 97 6.68 -6.55 -13.04
CA PHE A 97 6.78 -7.89 -12.46
C PHE A 97 5.99 -8.92 -13.27
N ARG A 98 4.82 -8.53 -13.74
CA ARG A 98 3.96 -9.43 -14.53
C ARG A 98 4.52 -9.69 -15.93
N GLU A 99 5.29 -8.78 -16.46
CA GLU A 99 5.92 -8.91 -17.77
C GLU A 99 4.94 -9.28 -18.88
N GLY A 100 3.80 -8.60 -18.89
CA GLY A 100 2.82 -8.82 -19.95
C GLY A 100 1.76 -9.87 -19.66
N TYR A 101 1.85 -10.55 -18.52
CA TYR A 101 0.80 -11.46 -18.10
C TYR A 101 -0.43 -10.64 -17.71
N GLU A 102 -1.59 -11.15 -18.08
CA GLU A 102 -2.82 -10.43 -17.81
C GLU A 102 -3.14 -10.37 -16.34
N GLN A 103 -3.73 -9.26 -15.95
CA GLN A 103 -4.25 -9.08 -14.61
C GLN A 103 -5.47 -9.98 -14.42
N VAL A 104 -5.43 -10.86 -13.43
CA VAL A 104 -6.53 -11.78 -13.16
C VAL A 104 -7.57 -11.15 -12.25
N ASP A 105 -7.10 -10.39 -11.25
CA ASP A 105 -7.98 -9.73 -10.29
C ASP A 105 -7.90 -8.23 -10.43
N ASP A 106 -8.94 -7.55 -9.95
CA ASP A 106 -8.94 -6.09 -9.93
C ASP A 106 -7.87 -5.56 -9.01
N ILE A 107 -7.23 -4.49 -9.42
CA ILE A 107 -6.28 -3.77 -8.59
C ILE A 107 -6.97 -2.54 -8.03
N THR A 108 -7.00 -2.43 -6.71
CA THR A 108 -7.42 -1.22 -6.03
C THR A 108 -6.26 -0.77 -5.15
N LEU A 109 -5.92 0.51 -5.25
CA LEU A 109 -4.79 1.07 -4.54
C LEU A 109 -5.13 2.47 -4.10
N LEU A 110 -5.04 2.72 -2.81
CA LEU A 110 -5.27 4.05 -2.24
C LEU A 110 -4.05 4.46 -1.46
N VAL A 111 -3.48 5.59 -1.80
CA VAL A 111 -2.31 6.12 -1.12
C VAL A 111 -2.68 7.45 -0.48
N VAL A 112 -2.45 7.56 0.81
CA VAL A 112 -2.70 8.79 1.55
C VAL A 112 -1.40 9.22 2.21
N LYS A 113 -0.95 10.42 1.88
CA LYS A 113 0.25 10.98 2.51
C LYS A 113 -0.17 12.03 3.52
N ILE A 114 0.30 11.88 4.74
CA ILE A 114 -0.07 12.78 5.85
C ILE A 114 0.76 14.07 5.82
#